data_062ce4970af41580e4e33ac2a518798f
#
_entry.id   062ce4970af41580e4e33ac2a518798f
#
_cell.length_a   1.000
_cell.length_b   1.000
_cell.length_c   1.000
_cell.angle_alpha   90.00
_cell.angle_beta   90.00
_cell.angle_gamma   90.00
#
_symmetry.space_group_name_H-M   'P 1'
#
loop_
_entity.id
_entity.type
_entity.pdbx_description
1 polymer ?
#
loop_
_entity_poly.entity_id
_entity_poly.type
_entity_poly.pdbx_seq_one_letter_code
_entity_poly.pdbx_strand_id
1 'polypeptide(L)'
;MSAFQFAQIGVIRSPYKEKFAVPRQPGLVKHGGGELHLVAPYNQADTVRGLESFSHLWILFVFHQTMEGGWRPTVRPPRLGGNARMGVFATRSTFRPNPIGMSLVELKGIRCQKDQVILELGSLDLVDGTPVVDIKPYLPFAEALPDASASYAQQAPLAGMNVSFTPEIDAQLLTLEKRYPHIKAFIREVLAQDPRPAYRKEEQAGKTYAVWLLDFNVRWRVTASGFEVFALEAR
;
A
#
# COMPACT_ATOMS: atom_id res chain seq x y z
N MET A 1 9.68 11.90 30.04
CA MET A 1 9.71 12.11 28.58
C MET A 1 8.38 12.74 28.20
N SER A 2 8.41 13.82 27.40
CA SER A 2 7.18 14.45 26.90
C SER A 2 6.54 13.54 25.86
N ALA A 3 5.24 13.28 25.96
CA ALA A 3 4.45 12.61 24.94
C ALA A 3 3.64 13.64 24.15
N PHE A 4 3.51 13.44 22.86
CA PHE A 4 2.65 14.24 21.98
C PHE A 4 1.45 13.40 21.56
N GLN A 5 0.29 14.01 21.51
CA GLN A 5 -0.94 13.36 21.07
C GLN A 5 -1.36 13.95 19.72
N PHE A 6 -1.66 13.10 18.75
CA PHE A 6 -2.15 13.49 17.43
C PHE A 6 -3.59 13.00 17.26
N ALA A 7 -4.42 13.85 16.64
CA ALA A 7 -5.76 13.44 16.26
C ALA A 7 -5.75 12.69 14.93
N GLN A 8 -6.62 11.71 14.78
CA GLN A 8 -6.91 11.10 13.50
C GLN A 8 -7.76 12.07 12.68
N ILE A 9 -7.26 12.50 11.51
CA ILE A 9 -7.99 13.40 10.61
C ILE A 9 -8.79 12.66 9.55
N GLY A 10 -8.48 11.39 9.31
CA GLY A 10 -9.15 10.57 8.30
C GLY A 10 -8.75 9.11 8.33
N VAL A 11 -9.38 8.32 7.45
CA VAL A 11 -9.16 6.88 7.32
C VAL A 11 -9.00 6.53 5.85
N ILE A 12 -7.99 5.72 5.55
CA ILE A 12 -7.77 5.17 4.21
C ILE A 12 -8.79 4.06 3.92
N ARG A 13 -9.35 4.11 2.73
CA ARG A 13 -10.08 3.02 2.08
C ARG A 13 -9.27 2.54 0.90
N SER A 14 -8.77 1.30 0.99
CA SER A 14 -7.89 0.73 -0.03
C SER A 14 -8.31 -0.70 -0.40
N PRO A 15 -7.85 -1.18 -1.56
CA PRO A 15 -8.09 -2.56 -1.97
C PRO A 15 -7.29 -3.58 -1.16
N TYR A 16 -6.32 -3.15 -0.34
CA TYR A 16 -5.44 -4.03 0.43
C TYR A 16 -6.01 -4.31 1.80
N LYS A 17 -6.58 -5.51 2.02
CA LYS A 17 -7.20 -5.87 3.31
C LYS A 17 -6.22 -6.49 4.30
N GLU A 18 -5.02 -6.84 3.83
CA GLU A 18 -3.98 -7.48 4.62
C GLU A 18 -2.62 -6.85 4.37
N LYS A 19 -1.77 -6.78 5.40
CA LYS A 19 -0.44 -6.16 5.34
C LYS A 19 0.51 -6.76 4.30
N PHE A 20 0.35 -8.05 3.99
CA PHE A 20 1.23 -8.73 3.01
C PHE A 20 0.88 -8.39 1.56
N ALA A 21 -0.35 -7.94 1.31
CA ALA A 21 -0.79 -7.48 0.00
C ALA A 21 -0.33 -6.07 -0.35
N VAL A 22 0.02 -5.29 0.67
CA VAL A 22 0.37 -3.87 0.51
C VAL A 22 1.70 -3.74 -0.22
N PRO A 23 1.77 -2.95 -1.32
CA PRO A 23 3.03 -2.65 -1.98
C PRO A 23 4.01 -1.98 -1.01
N ARG A 24 5.30 -2.17 -1.22
CA ARG A 24 6.32 -1.60 -0.32
C ARG A 24 6.49 -0.09 -0.44
N GLN A 25 6.07 0.48 -1.55
CA GLN A 25 6.05 1.91 -1.84
C GLN A 25 4.90 2.22 -2.81
N PRO A 26 4.36 3.46 -2.81
CA PRO A 26 3.39 3.88 -3.82
C PRO A 26 3.98 3.79 -5.23
N GLY A 27 3.14 3.62 -6.23
CA GLY A 27 3.54 3.52 -7.63
C GLY A 27 3.98 2.14 -8.10
N LEU A 28 4.22 1.17 -7.21
CA LEU A 28 4.59 -0.20 -7.59
C LEU A 28 3.41 -1.03 -8.11
N VAL A 29 2.19 -0.70 -7.69
CA VAL A 29 0.93 -1.29 -8.16
C VAL A 29 0.08 -0.16 -8.73
N LYS A 30 0.11 0.02 -10.04
CA LYS A 30 -0.49 1.18 -10.71
C LYS A 30 -2.00 1.26 -10.53
N HIS A 31 -2.67 0.10 -10.52
CA HIS A 31 -4.13 -0.01 -10.38
C HIS A 31 -4.60 -0.16 -8.93
N GLY A 32 -3.70 0.03 -7.96
CA GLY A 32 -3.98 -0.06 -6.53
C GLY A 32 -4.33 1.28 -5.89
N GLY A 33 -5.22 2.05 -6.50
CA GLY A 33 -5.73 3.31 -5.94
C GLY A 33 -6.70 3.10 -4.78
N GLY A 34 -7.07 4.19 -4.11
CA GLY A 34 -8.03 4.17 -3.01
C GLY A 34 -8.51 5.56 -2.64
N GLU A 35 -9.03 5.71 -1.45
CA GLU A 35 -9.62 6.95 -0.97
C GLU A 35 -9.15 7.29 0.44
N LEU A 36 -9.04 8.58 0.75
CA LEU A 36 -8.94 9.09 2.11
C LEU A 36 -10.26 9.74 2.49
N HIS A 37 -10.94 9.18 3.46
CA HIS A 37 -12.17 9.73 4.03
C HIS A 37 -11.82 10.57 5.26
N LEU A 38 -12.02 11.89 5.19
CA LEU A 38 -11.83 12.77 6.34
C LEU A 38 -12.92 12.55 7.36
N VAL A 39 -12.60 12.71 8.65
CA VAL A 39 -13.53 12.54 9.78
C VAL A 39 -13.79 13.88 10.48
N ALA A 40 -14.91 13.99 11.16
CA ALA A 40 -15.24 15.18 11.94
C ALA A 40 -14.18 15.46 13.04
N PRO A 41 -13.82 16.72 13.27
CA PRO A 41 -14.34 17.96 12.68
C PRO A 41 -13.60 18.38 11.39
N TYR A 42 -12.71 17.56 10.83
CA TYR A 42 -11.79 17.88 9.73
C TYR A 42 -12.42 17.68 8.34
N ASN A 43 -13.63 17.12 8.25
CA ASN A 43 -14.37 16.80 7.03
C ASN A 43 -15.16 18.00 6.45
N GLN A 44 -14.58 19.20 6.52
CA GLN A 44 -15.16 20.41 5.99
C GLN A 44 -14.51 20.76 4.65
N ALA A 45 -15.29 21.29 3.70
CA ALA A 45 -14.79 21.67 2.37
C ALA A 45 -13.63 22.70 2.44
N ASP A 46 -13.65 23.55 3.45
CA ASP A 46 -12.62 24.58 3.65
C ASP A 46 -11.24 23.96 4.00
N THR A 47 -11.19 22.79 4.59
CA THR A 47 -9.93 22.12 4.93
C THR A 47 -9.15 21.66 3.70
N VAL A 48 -9.82 21.49 2.57
CA VAL A 48 -9.22 21.02 1.30
C VAL A 48 -9.24 22.11 0.21
N ARG A 49 -9.65 23.33 0.55
CA ARG A 49 -9.70 24.44 -0.42
C ARG A 49 -8.31 24.71 -1.01
N GLY A 50 -8.20 24.67 -2.35
CA GLY A 50 -6.96 24.87 -3.09
C GLY A 50 -6.10 23.60 -3.24
N LEU A 51 -6.48 22.50 -2.56
CA LEU A 51 -5.72 21.25 -2.64
C LEU A 51 -5.82 20.61 -4.04
N GLU A 52 -6.89 20.87 -4.78
CA GLU A 52 -7.13 20.44 -6.16
C GLU A 52 -6.08 20.94 -7.17
N SER A 53 -5.33 21.97 -6.80
CA SER A 53 -4.23 22.49 -7.63
C SER A 53 -2.94 21.68 -7.51
N PHE A 54 -2.88 20.72 -6.59
CA PHE A 54 -1.71 19.87 -6.37
C PHE A 54 -1.95 18.47 -6.94
N SER A 55 -0.96 17.96 -7.67
CA SER A 55 -1.01 16.62 -8.25
C SER A 55 -0.66 15.50 -7.27
N HIS A 56 0.13 15.80 -6.24
CA HIS A 56 0.62 14.81 -5.28
C HIS A 56 0.59 15.36 -3.86
N LEU A 57 0.37 14.43 -2.93
CA LEU A 57 0.27 14.69 -1.49
C LEU A 57 1.15 13.73 -0.70
N TRP A 58 1.77 14.25 0.36
CA TRP A 58 2.26 13.44 1.46
C TRP A 58 1.10 13.08 2.38
N ILE A 59 0.88 11.79 2.58
CA ILE A 59 -0.03 11.26 3.61
C ILE A 59 0.81 10.81 4.79
N LEU A 60 0.61 11.41 5.95
CA LEU A 60 1.22 10.99 7.21
C LEU A 60 0.21 10.13 7.98
N PHE A 61 0.61 8.93 8.35
CA PHE A 61 -0.31 7.93 8.89
C PHE A 61 0.33 7.11 10.01
N VAL A 62 -0.49 6.36 10.74
CA VAL A 62 -0.04 5.49 11.83
C VAL A 62 0.03 4.04 11.37
N PHE A 63 1.14 3.37 11.67
CA PHE A 63 1.30 1.92 11.47
C PHE A 63 0.49 1.12 12.50
N HIS A 64 -0.83 1.29 12.51
CA HIS A 64 -1.74 0.81 13.55
C HIS A 64 -1.69 -0.71 13.76
N GLN A 65 -1.46 -1.51 12.70
CA GLN A 65 -1.44 -2.98 12.78
C GLN A 65 -0.16 -3.57 13.41
N THR A 66 0.86 -2.75 13.69
CA THR A 66 2.14 -3.22 14.24
C THR A 66 2.48 -2.58 15.58
N MET A 67 1.65 -1.70 16.10
CA MET A 67 1.90 -0.95 17.34
C MET A 67 2.12 -1.87 18.55
N GLU A 68 1.33 -2.94 18.68
CA GLU A 68 1.44 -3.90 19.78
C GLU A 68 2.79 -4.61 19.84
N GLY A 69 3.46 -4.75 18.69
CA GLY A 69 4.81 -5.35 18.61
C GLY A 69 5.93 -4.47 19.17
N GLY A 70 5.62 -3.24 19.55
CA GLY A 70 6.56 -2.26 20.07
C GLY A 70 7.66 -1.84 19.07
N TRP A 71 8.55 -0.97 19.52
CA TRP A 71 9.68 -0.54 18.70
C TRP A 71 10.91 -1.44 18.88
N ARG A 72 11.79 -1.43 17.89
CA ARG A 72 13.05 -2.19 17.91
C ARG A 72 14.19 -1.31 17.44
N PRO A 73 15.35 -1.31 18.14
CA PRO A 73 16.50 -0.48 17.75
C PRO A 73 17.07 -0.91 16.38
N THR A 74 16.97 -2.20 16.05
CA THR A 74 17.41 -2.75 14.76
C THR A 74 16.33 -3.63 14.14
N VAL A 75 16.26 -3.62 12.81
CA VAL A 75 15.36 -4.45 12.01
C VAL A 75 16.12 -5.16 10.90
N ARG A 76 15.48 -6.12 10.24
CA ARG A 76 16.04 -6.87 9.12
C ARG A 76 15.27 -6.52 7.84
N PRO A 77 15.77 -5.59 7.00
CA PRO A 77 15.09 -5.24 5.76
C PRO A 77 15.02 -6.45 4.82
N PRO A 78 13.83 -6.77 4.29
CA PRO A 78 13.69 -7.90 3.35
C PRO A 78 14.55 -7.76 2.09
N ARG A 79 14.83 -6.52 1.65
CA ARG A 79 15.71 -6.23 0.50
C ARG A 79 17.17 -6.63 0.70
N LEU A 80 17.60 -6.80 1.95
CA LEU A 80 18.94 -7.27 2.30
C LEU A 80 18.96 -8.78 2.62
N GLY A 81 18.03 -9.55 2.02
CA GLY A 81 17.94 -11.01 2.23
C GLY A 81 17.43 -11.41 3.62
N GLY A 82 16.98 -10.45 4.45
CA GLY A 82 16.44 -10.73 5.79
C GLY A 82 17.48 -11.11 6.86
N ASN A 83 18.77 -11.20 6.54
CA ASN A 83 19.85 -11.55 7.47
C ASN A 83 20.58 -10.31 8.02
N ALA A 84 20.82 -9.31 7.19
CA ALA A 84 21.49 -8.08 7.60
C ALA A 84 20.62 -7.26 8.57
N ARG A 85 21.21 -6.78 9.66
CA ARG A 85 20.55 -5.89 10.61
C ARG A 85 20.88 -4.44 10.27
N MET A 86 19.84 -3.59 10.29
CA MET A 86 19.96 -2.14 10.09
C MET A 86 19.33 -1.42 11.28
N GLY A 87 19.86 -0.26 11.64
CA GLY A 87 19.21 0.64 12.58
C GLY A 87 17.81 1.03 12.07
N VAL A 88 16.83 1.10 12.95
CA VAL A 88 15.43 1.37 12.58
C VAL A 88 15.28 2.68 11.80
N PHE A 89 16.08 3.69 12.14
CA PHE A 89 16.06 5.00 11.46
C PHE A 89 16.71 4.98 10.06
N ALA A 90 17.54 3.98 9.77
CA ALA A 90 18.08 3.74 8.44
C ALA A 90 17.11 2.92 7.54
N THR A 91 15.86 2.75 7.96
CA THR A 91 14.83 2.00 7.26
C THR A 91 13.48 2.70 7.32
N ARG A 92 12.51 2.24 6.54
CA ARG A 92 11.09 2.62 6.63
C ARG A 92 10.26 1.55 7.36
N SER A 93 10.85 0.85 8.33
CA SER A 93 10.18 -0.17 9.12
C SER A 93 9.05 0.40 9.97
N THR A 94 8.01 -0.39 10.17
CA THR A 94 6.85 -0.06 11.02
C THR A 94 7.17 -0.12 12.52
N PHE A 95 8.25 -0.82 12.92
CA PHE A 95 8.67 -0.98 14.33
C PHE A 95 9.50 0.21 14.82
N ARG A 96 8.96 1.41 14.68
CA ARG A 96 9.59 2.69 15.05
C ARG A 96 9.15 3.15 16.43
N PRO A 97 9.96 3.97 17.14
CA PRO A 97 9.55 4.56 18.42
C PRO A 97 8.22 5.33 18.32
N ASN A 98 8.06 6.13 17.25
CA ASN A 98 6.81 6.74 16.86
C ASN A 98 6.38 6.06 15.56
N PRO A 99 5.31 5.24 15.56
CA PRO A 99 4.94 4.43 14.42
C PRO A 99 4.23 5.25 13.33
N ILE A 100 4.87 6.34 12.91
CA ILE A 100 4.40 7.24 11.86
C ILE A 100 5.03 6.82 10.53
N GLY A 101 4.18 6.65 9.53
CA GLY A 101 4.54 6.45 8.14
C GLY A 101 4.27 7.69 7.30
N MET A 102 4.88 7.73 6.12
CA MET A 102 4.63 8.75 5.12
C MET A 102 4.61 8.12 3.73
N SER A 103 3.65 8.50 2.90
CA SER A 103 3.50 8.04 1.52
C SER A 103 3.22 9.21 0.60
N LEU A 104 3.97 9.29 -0.50
CA LEU A 104 3.72 10.24 -1.57
C LEU A 104 2.73 9.63 -2.55
N VAL A 105 1.53 10.19 -2.62
CA VAL A 105 0.44 9.67 -3.43
C VAL A 105 -0.06 10.71 -4.44
N GLU A 106 -0.55 10.24 -5.58
CA GLU A 106 -1.20 11.10 -6.55
C GLU A 106 -2.62 11.46 -6.06
N LEU A 107 -3.00 12.73 -6.14
CA LEU A 107 -4.36 13.20 -5.95
C LEU A 107 -5.11 13.14 -7.28
N LYS A 108 -6.11 12.25 -7.36
CA LYS A 108 -6.97 12.08 -8.55
C LYS A 108 -8.16 13.00 -8.57
N GLY A 109 -8.69 13.33 -7.38
CA GLY A 109 -9.87 14.17 -7.24
C GLY A 109 -10.27 14.39 -5.80
N ILE A 110 -11.20 15.31 -5.59
CA ILE A 110 -11.78 15.61 -4.29
C ILE A 110 -13.30 15.65 -4.43
N ARG A 111 -13.99 14.89 -3.57
CA ARG A 111 -15.45 14.90 -3.49
C ARG A 111 -15.87 15.52 -2.15
N CYS A 112 -16.64 16.60 -2.23
CA CYS A 112 -17.22 17.27 -1.06
C CYS A 112 -18.74 17.17 -1.13
N GLN A 113 -19.36 16.47 -0.18
CA GLN A 113 -20.82 16.33 -0.05
C GLN A 113 -21.22 16.50 1.41
N LYS A 114 -21.92 17.61 1.74
CA LYS A 114 -22.32 17.96 3.12
C LYS A 114 -21.14 17.78 4.10
N ASP A 115 -21.28 16.82 5.02
CA ASP A 115 -20.30 16.51 6.07
C ASP A 115 -19.32 15.42 5.66
N GLN A 116 -19.09 15.20 4.37
CA GLN A 116 -18.20 14.19 3.85
C GLN A 116 -17.21 14.82 2.86
N VAL A 117 -15.94 14.67 3.16
CA VAL A 117 -14.83 15.05 2.27
C VAL A 117 -14.00 13.81 2.01
N ILE A 118 -13.87 13.44 0.73
CA ILE A 118 -13.15 12.27 0.26
C ILE A 118 -12.12 12.73 -0.77
N LEU A 119 -10.86 12.34 -0.54
CA LEU A 119 -9.78 12.50 -1.51
C LEU A 119 -9.61 11.18 -2.26
N GLU A 120 -9.73 11.23 -3.58
CA GLU A 120 -9.45 10.10 -4.47
C GLU A 120 -7.96 10.05 -4.75
N LEU A 121 -7.34 8.91 -4.43
CA LEU A 121 -5.90 8.74 -4.45
C LEU A 121 -5.47 7.73 -5.51
N GLY A 122 -4.36 7.99 -6.16
CA GLY A 122 -3.72 7.05 -7.07
C GLY A 122 -3.14 5.84 -6.34
N SER A 123 -2.10 5.24 -6.91
CA SER A 123 -1.45 4.06 -6.34
C SER A 123 -1.06 4.24 -4.87
N LEU A 124 -1.60 3.39 -4.00
CA LEU A 124 -1.37 3.41 -2.55
C LEU A 124 -0.44 2.27 -2.10
N ASP A 125 0.24 2.51 -0.96
CA ASP A 125 0.96 1.51 -0.19
C ASP A 125 0.43 1.43 1.25
N LEU A 126 -0.88 1.57 1.43
CA LEU A 126 -1.57 1.66 2.71
C LEU A 126 -2.65 0.58 2.82
N VAL A 127 -2.65 -0.14 3.93
CA VAL A 127 -3.71 -1.11 4.24
C VAL A 127 -5.04 -0.41 4.50
N ASP A 128 -6.14 -1.07 4.17
CA ASP A 128 -7.48 -0.57 4.47
C ASP A 128 -7.67 -0.26 5.96
N GLY A 129 -8.36 0.84 6.28
CA GLY A 129 -8.55 1.28 7.66
C GLY A 129 -7.37 2.03 8.28
N THR A 130 -6.31 2.33 7.53
CA THR A 130 -5.14 3.07 8.06
C THR A 130 -5.53 4.47 8.54
N PRO A 131 -5.27 4.82 9.83
CA PRO A 131 -5.51 6.15 10.36
C PRO A 131 -4.52 7.16 9.79
N VAL A 132 -5.02 8.28 9.30
CA VAL A 132 -4.24 9.42 8.80
C VAL A 132 -4.21 10.51 9.85
N VAL A 133 -3.02 11.10 10.06
CA VAL A 133 -2.81 12.17 11.06
C VAL A 133 -2.48 13.52 10.44
N ASP A 134 -2.02 13.55 9.20
CA ASP A 134 -1.77 14.81 8.47
C ASP A 134 -1.70 14.59 6.97
N ILE A 135 -1.91 15.67 6.21
CA ILE A 135 -1.75 15.74 4.76
C ILE A 135 -0.95 17.00 4.43
N LYS A 136 0.03 16.86 3.52
CA LYS A 136 0.78 18.00 3.01
C LYS A 136 0.90 17.94 1.49
N PRO A 137 0.81 19.07 0.78
CA PRO A 137 1.09 19.09 -0.65
C PRO A 137 2.57 18.74 -0.90
N TYR A 138 2.83 18.03 -1.99
CA TYR A 138 4.20 17.78 -2.45
C TYR A 138 4.76 19.00 -3.17
N LEU A 139 5.97 19.41 -2.80
CA LEU A 139 6.66 20.59 -3.33
C LEU A 139 7.93 20.17 -4.13
N PRO A 140 7.84 20.00 -5.45
CA PRO A 140 8.95 19.48 -6.26
C PRO A 140 10.27 20.24 -6.09
N PHE A 141 10.22 21.56 -5.98
CA PHE A 141 11.42 22.38 -5.84
C PHE A 141 12.21 22.14 -4.55
N ALA A 142 11.52 21.69 -3.50
CA ALA A 142 12.10 21.45 -2.16
C ALA A 142 12.42 19.97 -1.90
N GLU A 143 11.67 19.06 -2.53
CA GLU A 143 11.66 17.66 -2.16
C GLU A 143 12.26 16.71 -3.22
N ALA A 144 12.30 17.13 -4.50
CA ALA A 144 12.89 16.33 -5.56
C ALA A 144 14.42 16.48 -5.58
N LEU A 145 15.11 15.43 -5.12
CA LEU A 145 16.57 15.37 -5.09
C LEU A 145 17.05 14.19 -5.96
N PRO A 146 17.18 14.36 -7.30
CA PRO A 146 17.52 13.28 -8.24
C PRO A 146 18.83 12.57 -7.91
N ASP A 147 19.80 13.31 -7.40
CA ASP A 147 21.16 12.81 -7.11
C ASP A 147 21.32 12.29 -5.67
N ALA A 148 20.20 12.19 -4.91
CA ALA A 148 20.26 11.71 -3.54
C ALA A 148 20.69 10.25 -3.47
N SER A 149 21.62 9.94 -2.57
CA SER A 149 22.04 8.57 -2.28
C SER A 149 21.03 7.88 -1.37
N ALA A 150 20.54 6.71 -1.78
CA ALA A 150 19.54 5.92 -1.03
C ALA A 150 20.06 4.53 -0.61
N SER A 151 21.38 4.33 -0.53
CA SER A 151 22.00 3.07 -0.09
C SER A 151 21.38 1.85 -0.79
N TYR A 152 20.94 0.84 -0.01
CA TYR A 152 20.30 -0.38 -0.53
C TYR A 152 18.95 -0.12 -1.24
N ALA A 153 18.39 1.05 -1.16
CA ALA A 153 17.11 1.44 -1.74
C ALA A 153 17.23 2.35 -2.98
N GLN A 154 18.42 2.43 -3.59
CA GLN A 154 18.67 3.29 -4.76
C GLN A 154 17.78 2.94 -5.96
N GLN A 155 17.50 1.68 -6.16
CA GLN A 155 16.66 1.22 -7.27
C GLN A 155 15.32 0.68 -6.76
N ALA A 156 14.26 0.84 -7.56
CA ALA A 156 12.97 0.20 -7.27
C ALA A 156 13.12 -1.34 -7.26
N PRO A 157 12.36 -2.05 -6.42
CA PRO A 157 12.31 -3.51 -6.51
C PRO A 157 11.75 -3.91 -7.87
N LEU A 158 12.38 -4.89 -8.50
CA LEU A 158 11.84 -5.47 -9.73
C LEU A 158 10.60 -6.30 -9.37
N ALA A 159 9.51 -6.07 -10.09
CA ALA A 159 8.37 -6.99 -10.11
C ALA A 159 8.83 -8.22 -10.91
N GLY A 160 9.07 -9.34 -10.21
CA GLY A 160 9.78 -10.47 -10.82
C GLY A 160 8.91 -11.69 -11.09
N MET A 161 7.69 -11.75 -10.51
CA MET A 161 6.86 -12.94 -10.64
C MET A 161 5.95 -12.84 -11.87
N ASN A 162 6.03 -13.83 -12.74
CA ASN A 162 5.03 -14.02 -13.79
C ASN A 162 3.72 -14.48 -13.14
N VAL A 163 2.58 -13.88 -13.55
CA VAL A 163 1.26 -14.18 -12.99
C VAL A 163 0.31 -14.57 -14.11
N SER A 164 -0.16 -15.80 -14.06
CA SER A 164 -1.19 -16.37 -14.94
C SER A 164 -2.51 -16.55 -14.18
N PHE A 165 -3.56 -16.78 -14.91
CA PHE A 165 -4.91 -17.04 -14.41
C PHE A 165 -5.47 -18.28 -15.10
N THR A 166 -6.23 -19.11 -14.38
CA THR A 166 -6.93 -20.20 -15.03
C THR A 166 -8.05 -19.67 -15.95
N PRO A 167 -8.50 -20.42 -16.99
CA PRO A 167 -9.57 -19.98 -17.88
C PRO A 167 -10.86 -19.56 -17.13
N GLU A 168 -11.21 -20.29 -16.06
CA GLU A 168 -12.38 -20.03 -15.23
C GLU A 168 -12.25 -18.67 -14.53
N ILE A 169 -11.07 -18.36 -13.99
CA ILE A 169 -10.79 -17.09 -13.34
C ILE A 169 -10.76 -15.95 -14.36
N ASP A 170 -10.22 -16.17 -15.53
CA ASP A 170 -10.25 -15.18 -16.61
C ASP A 170 -11.70 -14.81 -16.98
N ALA A 171 -12.58 -15.79 -17.13
CA ALA A 171 -14.00 -15.55 -17.40
C ALA A 171 -14.68 -14.81 -16.23
N GLN A 172 -14.40 -15.17 -14.99
CA GLN A 172 -14.93 -14.48 -13.80
C GLN A 172 -14.46 -13.02 -13.75
N LEU A 173 -13.18 -12.75 -14.00
CA LEU A 173 -12.60 -11.40 -13.98
C LEU A 173 -13.23 -10.51 -15.05
N LEU A 174 -13.55 -11.03 -16.23
CA LEU A 174 -14.27 -10.28 -17.27
C LEU A 174 -15.65 -9.78 -16.78
N THR A 175 -16.36 -10.56 -15.99
CA THR A 175 -17.65 -10.13 -15.42
C THR A 175 -17.48 -9.10 -14.32
N LEU A 176 -16.39 -9.19 -13.54
CA LEU A 176 -16.07 -8.29 -12.43
C LEU A 176 -15.53 -6.94 -12.90
N GLU A 177 -15.00 -6.84 -14.11
CA GLU A 177 -14.40 -5.62 -14.66
C GLU A 177 -15.37 -4.42 -14.64
N LYS A 178 -16.68 -4.68 -14.79
CA LYS A 178 -17.73 -3.64 -14.73
C LYS A 178 -17.82 -2.98 -13.33
N ARG A 179 -17.62 -3.77 -12.28
CA ARG A 179 -17.67 -3.31 -10.89
C ARG A 179 -16.30 -2.84 -10.38
N TYR A 180 -15.24 -3.50 -10.83
CA TYR A 180 -13.86 -3.25 -10.43
C TYR A 180 -12.99 -3.05 -11.67
N PRO A 181 -12.95 -1.84 -12.26
CA PRO A 181 -12.13 -1.56 -13.43
C PRO A 181 -10.66 -1.94 -13.18
N HIS A 182 -10.07 -2.63 -14.15
CA HIS A 182 -8.67 -3.10 -14.11
C HIS A 182 -8.36 -4.16 -13.05
N ILE A 183 -9.37 -4.87 -12.51
CA ILE A 183 -9.19 -5.88 -11.45
C ILE A 183 -8.15 -6.94 -11.81
N LYS A 184 -8.13 -7.41 -13.07
CA LYS A 184 -7.14 -8.39 -13.53
C LYS A 184 -5.73 -7.83 -13.51
N ALA A 185 -5.54 -6.60 -13.98
CA ALA A 185 -4.25 -5.91 -13.94
C ALA A 185 -3.80 -5.66 -12.50
N PHE A 186 -4.71 -5.20 -11.65
CA PHE A 186 -4.47 -4.98 -10.23
C PHE A 186 -3.97 -6.24 -9.51
N ILE A 187 -4.70 -7.37 -9.63
CA ILE A 187 -4.29 -8.65 -9.00
C ILE A 187 -2.93 -9.09 -9.53
N ARG A 188 -2.71 -8.99 -10.85
CA ARG A 188 -1.41 -9.33 -11.45
C ARG A 188 -0.28 -8.49 -10.88
N GLU A 189 -0.45 -7.17 -10.78
CA GLU A 189 0.56 -6.26 -10.26
C GLU A 189 0.90 -6.54 -8.79
N VAL A 190 -0.12 -6.82 -7.96
CA VAL A 190 0.09 -7.17 -6.54
C VAL A 190 0.89 -8.47 -6.42
N LEU A 191 0.48 -9.52 -7.12
CA LEU A 191 1.15 -10.81 -7.03
C LEU A 191 2.56 -10.78 -7.65
N ALA A 192 2.78 -9.95 -8.68
CA ALA A 192 4.11 -9.77 -9.28
C ALA A 192 5.15 -9.20 -8.31
N GLN A 193 4.71 -8.50 -7.23
CA GLN A 193 5.59 -8.03 -6.14
C GLN A 193 6.00 -9.13 -5.16
N ASP A 194 5.54 -10.37 -5.34
CA ASP A 194 5.75 -11.51 -4.45
C ASP A 194 5.35 -11.20 -2.99
N PRO A 195 4.05 -11.25 -2.67
CA PRO A 195 3.53 -10.94 -1.33
C PRO A 195 3.87 -11.99 -0.28
N ARG A 196 4.54 -13.09 -0.65
CA ARG A 196 4.92 -14.13 0.30
C ARG A 196 5.91 -13.61 1.35
N PRO A 197 5.85 -14.12 2.58
CA PRO A 197 6.89 -13.88 3.58
C PRO A 197 8.28 -14.26 3.04
N ALA A 198 9.31 -13.49 3.38
CA ALA A 198 10.66 -13.67 2.84
C ALA A 198 11.20 -15.12 3.04
N TYR A 199 10.90 -15.75 4.19
CA TYR A 199 11.32 -17.12 4.50
C TYR A 199 10.59 -18.21 3.70
N ARG A 200 9.55 -17.84 2.92
CA ARG A 200 8.79 -18.75 2.05
C ARG A 200 9.07 -18.54 0.57
N LYS A 201 9.98 -17.66 0.20
CA LYS A 201 10.27 -17.36 -1.21
C LYS A 201 10.94 -18.51 -1.95
N GLU A 202 11.63 -19.39 -1.22
CA GLU A 202 12.30 -20.59 -1.77
C GLU A 202 11.38 -21.82 -1.84
N GLU A 203 10.08 -21.68 -1.47
CA GLU A 203 9.15 -22.81 -1.50
C GLU A 203 8.86 -23.28 -2.92
N GLN A 204 8.84 -24.61 -3.08
CA GLN A 204 8.71 -25.31 -4.36
C GLN A 204 7.32 -25.17 -5.00
N ALA A 205 7.24 -25.51 -6.29
CA ALA A 205 5.99 -25.58 -7.04
C ALA A 205 4.91 -26.44 -6.34
N GLY A 206 3.65 -26.05 -6.50
CA GLY A 206 2.49 -26.71 -5.91
C GLY A 206 2.01 -26.09 -4.58
N LYS A 207 2.81 -25.25 -3.91
CA LYS A 207 2.35 -24.53 -2.70
C LYS A 207 1.30 -23.50 -3.04
N THR A 208 0.26 -23.41 -2.21
CA THR A 208 -0.86 -22.49 -2.37
C THR A 208 -0.82 -21.39 -1.31
N TYR A 209 -1.29 -20.21 -1.71
CA TYR A 209 -1.38 -19.02 -0.89
C TYR A 209 -2.72 -18.31 -1.13
N ALA A 210 -3.07 -17.44 -0.24
CA ALA A 210 -4.24 -16.60 -0.37
C ALA A 210 -3.98 -15.20 0.18
N VAL A 211 -4.71 -14.21 -0.33
CA VAL A 211 -4.68 -12.83 0.17
C VAL A 211 -6.01 -12.14 -0.11
N TRP A 212 -6.46 -11.32 0.84
CA TRP A 212 -7.66 -10.52 0.68
C TRP A 212 -7.35 -9.22 -0.07
N LEU A 213 -7.92 -9.12 -1.29
CA LEU A 213 -7.87 -7.93 -2.14
C LEU A 213 -9.29 -7.53 -2.52
N LEU A 214 -9.65 -6.25 -2.37
CA LEU A 214 -11.03 -5.79 -2.58
C LEU A 214 -11.99 -6.61 -1.69
N ASP A 215 -13.00 -7.23 -2.32
CA ASP A 215 -13.98 -8.09 -1.66
C ASP A 215 -13.70 -9.59 -1.87
N PHE A 216 -12.47 -9.94 -2.32
CA PHE A 216 -12.14 -11.31 -2.72
C PHE A 216 -10.94 -11.87 -1.96
N ASN A 217 -11.04 -13.12 -1.55
CA ASN A 217 -9.91 -13.96 -1.20
C ASN A 217 -9.29 -14.49 -2.50
N VAL A 218 -8.19 -13.89 -2.92
CA VAL A 218 -7.45 -14.29 -4.13
C VAL A 218 -6.53 -15.42 -3.76
N ARG A 219 -6.74 -16.61 -4.38
CA ARG A 219 -5.91 -17.79 -4.13
C ARG A 219 -5.05 -18.12 -5.34
N TRP A 220 -3.80 -18.37 -5.08
CA TRP A 220 -2.84 -18.74 -6.14
C TRP A 220 -1.93 -19.87 -5.70
N ARG A 221 -1.33 -20.53 -6.66
CA ARG A 221 -0.31 -21.55 -6.46
C ARG A 221 1.01 -21.16 -7.12
N VAL A 222 2.09 -21.65 -6.56
CA VAL A 222 3.43 -21.55 -7.15
C VAL A 222 3.54 -22.56 -8.28
N THR A 223 3.99 -22.12 -9.45
CA THR A 223 4.28 -22.97 -10.61
C THR A 223 5.77 -22.90 -10.97
N ALA A 224 6.21 -23.70 -11.91
CA ALA A 224 7.58 -23.62 -12.41
C ALA A 224 7.91 -22.27 -13.07
N SER A 225 6.89 -21.54 -13.61
CA SER A 225 7.05 -20.29 -14.34
C SER A 225 6.60 -19.04 -13.57
N GLY A 226 6.13 -19.18 -12.32
CA GLY A 226 5.63 -18.04 -11.53
C GLY A 226 4.43 -18.41 -10.66
N PHE A 227 3.40 -17.60 -10.69
CA PHE A 227 2.15 -17.77 -9.94
C PHE A 227 0.97 -18.02 -10.88
N GLU A 228 0.05 -18.86 -10.46
CA GLU A 228 -1.22 -19.08 -11.15
C GLU A 228 -2.38 -18.87 -10.20
N VAL A 229 -3.23 -17.90 -10.47
CA VAL A 229 -4.48 -17.62 -9.74
C VAL A 229 -5.54 -18.63 -10.18
N PHE A 230 -6.07 -19.39 -9.22
CA PHE A 230 -7.02 -20.46 -9.48
C PHE A 230 -8.36 -20.32 -8.75
N ALA A 231 -8.49 -19.36 -7.82
CA ALA A 231 -9.77 -19.07 -7.17
C ALA A 231 -9.89 -17.59 -6.75
N LEU A 232 -11.10 -17.05 -6.89
CA LEU A 232 -11.55 -15.76 -6.36
C LEU A 232 -12.84 -16.03 -5.56
N GLU A 233 -12.72 -16.05 -4.24
CA GLU A 233 -13.81 -16.33 -3.32
C GLU A 233 -14.33 -15.01 -2.77
N ALA A 234 -15.59 -14.66 -3.02
CA ALA A 234 -16.20 -13.46 -2.44
C ALA A 234 -16.35 -13.62 -0.92
N ARG A 235 -16.30 -12.47 -0.21
CA ARG A 235 -16.47 -12.42 1.24
C ARG A 235 -17.90 -12.65 1.63
#